data_f9ce243db4778ad57ef59b85cf5ebbdf
#
_entry.id   f9ce243db4778ad57ef59b85cf5ebbdf
#
_cell.length_a   1.000
_cell.length_b   1.000
_cell.length_c   1.000
_cell.angle_alpha   90.00
_cell.angle_beta   90.00
_cell.angle_gamma   90.00
#
_symmetry.space_group_name_H-M   'P 1'
#
loop_
_entity.id
_entity.type
_entity.pdbx_description
1 polymer ?
#
loop_
_entity_poly.entity_id
_entity_poly.type
_entity_poly.pdbx_seq_one_letter_code
_entity_poly.pdbx_strand_id
1 'polypeptide(L)'
;METGSEVNRDDTSDRRFATDLDTLRREVIVETYRPSGAGGQRRDKKETAVRLTHPPSGITVIASERRSQAMNLQVAFKRLQEKLAQLNQPKKQRIGTEPSASALRKSEEEKKRQSEKKKRRKKLDASGELDLS
;
A
#
# COMPACT_ATOMS: atom_id res chain seq x y z
N MET A 1 34.49 -19.87 -19.43
CA MET A 1 34.40 -19.54 -18.01
C MET A 1 33.30 -18.51 -17.83
N GLU A 2 32.16 -18.98 -17.45
CA GLU A 2 30.97 -18.19 -17.28
C GLU A 2 30.91 -17.67 -15.84
N THR A 3 31.14 -16.38 -15.66
CA THR A 3 30.80 -15.71 -14.42
C THR A 3 29.36 -15.26 -14.52
N GLY A 4 28.45 -16.11 -14.05
CA GLY A 4 27.07 -15.74 -13.89
C GLY A 4 26.97 -14.61 -12.88
N SER A 5 26.70 -13.42 -13.37
CA SER A 5 26.31 -12.29 -12.52
C SER A 5 24.93 -12.58 -11.97
N GLU A 6 24.87 -13.13 -10.77
CA GLU A 6 23.64 -13.14 -9.99
C GLU A 6 23.21 -11.70 -9.74
N VAL A 7 22.21 -11.28 -10.48
CA VAL A 7 21.53 -10.02 -10.22
C VAL A 7 20.78 -10.20 -8.90
N ASN A 8 21.40 -9.75 -7.84
CA ASN A 8 20.82 -9.70 -6.51
C ASN A 8 19.57 -8.80 -6.58
N ARG A 9 18.40 -9.42 -6.51
CA ARG A 9 17.09 -8.75 -6.60
C ARG A 9 16.67 -8.03 -5.32
N ASP A 10 17.52 -8.02 -4.30
CA ASP A 10 17.18 -7.49 -2.98
C ASP A 10 17.73 -6.09 -2.66
N ASP A 11 18.36 -5.43 -3.62
CA ASP A 11 19.00 -4.12 -3.41
C ASP A 11 18.08 -2.91 -3.70
N THR A 12 16.77 -3.12 -3.74
CA THR A 12 15.81 -2.03 -3.93
C THR A 12 15.44 -1.30 -2.64
N SER A 13 15.84 -1.81 -1.49
CA SER A 13 15.40 -1.26 -0.20
C SER A 13 16.21 -0.07 0.31
N ASP A 14 17.39 0.19 -0.25
CA ASP A 14 18.26 1.28 0.22
C ASP A 14 18.54 2.37 -0.83
N ARG A 15 17.84 2.32 -1.97
CA ARG A 15 17.97 3.38 -2.98
C ARG A 15 17.19 4.61 -2.55
N ARG A 16 17.91 5.62 -2.11
CA ARG A 16 17.35 6.94 -1.88
C ARG A 16 17.21 7.67 -3.21
N PHE A 17 15.99 8.09 -3.49
CA PHE A 17 15.69 8.88 -4.67
C PHE A 17 15.95 10.37 -4.38
N ALA A 18 16.48 11.08 -5.36
CA ALA A 18 16.65 12.50 -5.25
C ALA A 18 15.27 13.20 -5.18
N THR A 19 15.13 14.11 -4.23
CA THR A 19 13.91 14.93 -4.07
C THR A 19 14.08 16.35 -4.56
N ASP A 20 15.24 16.66 -5.11
CA ASP A 20 15.58 17.95 -5.67
C ASP A 20 14.79 18.22 -6.95
N LEU A 21 14.20 19.41 -7.07
CA LEU A 21 13.38 19.79 -8.22
C LEU A 21 14.13 19.74 -9.55
N ASP A 22 15.36 20.17 -9.57
CA ASP A 22 16.15 20.20 -10.81
C ASP A 22 16.45 18.79 -11.31
N THR A 23 16.80 17.89 -10.41
CA THR A 23 17.01 16.48 -10.73
C THR A 23 15.69 15.81 -11.18
N LEU A 24 14.59 16.07 -10.48
CA LEU A 24 13.28 15.53 -10.82
C LEU A 24 12.82 15.99 -12.21
N ARG A 25 13.03 17.25 -12.55
CA ARG A 25 12.69 17.77 -13.88
C ARG A 25 13.42 17.04 -15.02
N ARG A 26 14.63 16.58 -14.77
CA ARG A 26 15.42 15.80 -15.74
C ARG A 26 14.97 14.34 -15.85
N GLU A 27 14.55 13.75 -14.73
CA GLU A 27 14.20 12.34 -14.64
C GLU A 27 12.73 12.05 -14.96
N VAL A 28 11.85 13.03 -14.79
CA VAL A 28 10.40 12.87 -14.89
C VAL A 28 9.92 13.00 -16.34
N ILE A 29 8.98 12.14 -16.71
CA ILE A 29 8.24 12.27 -17.96
C ILE A 29 6.95 13.05 -17.66
N VAL A 30 6.78 14.18 -18.34
CA VAL A 30 5.61 15.06 -18.18
C VAL A 30 4.64 14.80 -19.33
N GLU A 31 3.43 14.44 -18.99
CA GLU A 31 2.33 14.29 -19.94
C GLU A 31 1.19 15.24 -19.57
N THR A 32 0.67 15.93 -20.56
CA THR A 32 -0.50 16.79 -20.40
C THR A 32 -1.70 16.18 -21.13
N TYR A 33 -2.86 16.29 -20.51
CA TYR A 33 -4.08 15.73 -21.09
C TYR A 33 -5.32 16.53 -20.66
N ARG A 34 -6.43 16.27 -21.34
CA ARG A 34 -7.71 16.88 -20.99
C ARG A 34 -8.33 16.10 -19.83
N PRO A 35 -8.69 16.78 -18.71
CA PRO A 35 -9.33 16.09 -17.60
C PRO A 35 -10.72 15.59 -18.02
N SER A 36 -11.02 14.34 -17.67
CA SER A 36 -12.34 13.76 -17.84
C SER A 36 -13.25 14.13 -16.65
N GLY A 37 -14.52 14.34 -16.90
CA GLY A 37 -15.53 14.58 -15.87
C GLY A 37 -16.49 15.71 -16.20
N ALA A 38 -17.48 15.92 -15.32
CA ALA A 38 -18.44 17.01 -15.42
C ALA A 38 -17.74 18.37 -15.29
N GLY A 39 -17.80 19.18 -16.31
CA GLY A 39 -17.21 20.52 -16.31
C GLY A 39 -17.57 21.30 -17.55
N GLY A 40 -17.57 22.63 -17.48
CA GLY A 40 -17.95 23.51 -18.57
C GLY A 40 -17.00 23.49 -19.77
N GLN A 41 -17.34 24.26 -20.80
CA GLN A 41 -16.65 24.29 -22.11
C GLN A 41 -15.13 24.53 -22.03
N ARG A 42 -14.65 25.23 -21.00
CA ARG A 42 -13.19 25.46 -20.80
C ARG A 42 -12.44 24.18 -20.47
N ARG A 43 -13.08 23.25 -19.77
CA ARG A 43 -12.49 21.98 -19.36
C ARG A 43 -12.28 21.05 -20.56
N ASP A 44 -13.17 21.10 -21.52
CA ASP A 44 -13.15 20.25 -22.72
C ASP A 44 -12.16 20.73 -23.79
N LYS A 45 -11.75 22.01 -23.74
CA LYS A 45 -10.90 22.63 -24.77
C LYS A 45 -9.41 22.73 -24.39
N LYS A 46 -9.04 22.69 -23.09
CA LYS A 46 -7.67 22.88 -22.62
C LYS A 46 -7.12 21.66 -21.92
N GLU A 47 -5.93 21.26 -22.31
CA GLU A 47 -5.16 20.23 -21.62
C GLU A 47 -4.50 20.82 -20.36
N THR A 48 -5.27 20.90 -19.28
CA THR A 48 -4.80 21.45 -17.99
C THR A 48 -4.31 20.39 -17.04
N ALA A 49 -4.75 19.14 -17.19
CA ALA A 49 -4.32 18.05 -16.35
C ALA A 49 -2.88 17.61 -16.68
N VAL A 50 -2.11 17.33 -15.66
CA VAL A 50 -0.70 16.94 -15.75
C VAL A 50 -0.50 15.57 -15.10
N ARG A 51 0.20 14.70 -15.80
CA ARG A 51 0.68 13.43 -15.29
C ARG A 51 2.20 13.45 -15.26
N LEU A 52 2.78 13.17 -14.11
CA LEU A 52 4.22 12.99 -13.95
C LEU A 52 4.52 11.53 -13.70
N THR A 53 5.40 10.97 -14.49
CA THR A 53 5.91 9.61 -14.28
C THR A 53 7.39 9.70 -13.95
N HIS A 54 7.79 9.13 -12.82
CA HIS A 54 9.17 9.05 -12.37
C HIS A 54 9.72 7.64 -12.60
N PRO A 55 10.41 7.37 -13.71
CA PRO A 55 10.84 6.01 -14.07
C PRO A 55 11.72 5.32 -13.02
N PRO A 56 12.68 6.00 -12.35
CA PRO A 56 13.53 5.34 -11.35
C PRO A 56 12.77 4.74 -10.18
N SER A 57 11.69 5.41 -9.71
CA SER A 57 10.84 4.92 -8.61
C SER A 57 9.59 4.20 -9.09
N GLY A 58 9.19 4.37 -10.34
CA GLY A 58 7.95 3.87 -10.88
C GLY A 58 6.69 4.60 -10.39
N ILE A 59 6.85 5.74 -9.71
CA ILE A 59 5.71 6.52 -9.19
C ILE A 59 5.12 7.37 -10.30
N THR A 60 3.80 7.35 -10.38
CA THR A 60 3.01 8.24 -11.24
C THR A 60 2.15 9.15 -10.39
N VAL A 61 2.13 10.43 -10.68
CA VAL A 61 1.36 11.46 -9.99
C VAL A 61 0.50 12.22 -10.99
N ILE A 62 -0.72 12.49 -10.63
CA ILE A 62 -1.69 13.23 -11.44
C ILE A 62 -2.14 14.47 -10.69
N ALA A 63 -2.22 15.60 -11.39
CA ALA A 63 -2.78 16.83 -10.87
C ALA A 63 -3.69 17.48 -11.92
N SER A 64 -4.96 17.68 -11.57
CA SER A 64 -5.98 18.24 -12.45
C SER A 64 -6.88 19.26 -11.75
N GLU A 65 -6.59 19.60 -10.51
CA GLU A 65 -7.46 20.39 -9.63
C GLU A 65 -7.47 21.88 -9.96
N ARG A 66 -6.39 22.37 -10.52
CA ARG A 66 -6.22 23.79 -10.85
C ARG A 66 -6.64 24.09 -12.28
N ARG A 67 -7.01 25.36 -12.54
CA ARG A 67 -7.37 25.81 -13.87
C ARG A 67 -6.18 25.99 -14.80
N SER A 68 -5.01 26.24 -14.25
CA SER A 68 -3.77 26.47 -14.98
C SER A 68 -2.95 25.19 -15.06
N GLN A 69 -2.46 24.86 -16.24
CA GLN A 69 -1.52 23.78 -16.45
C GLN A 69 -0.23 23.97 -15.65
N ALA A 70 0.30 25.20 -15.58
CA ALA A 70 1.49 25.52 -14.80
C ALA A 70 1.27 25.26 -13.29
N MET A 71 0.11 25.62 -12.76
CA MET A 71 -0.21 25.35 -11.36
C MET A 71 -0.37 23.86 -11.09
N ASN A 72 -0.99 23.13 -12.00
CA ASN A 72 -1.09 21.66 -11.89
C ASN A 72 0.28 21.00 -11.93
N LEU A 73 1.17 21.49 -12.76
CA LEU A 73 2.56 21.01 -12.83
C LEU A 73 3.29 21.20 -11.49
N GLN A 74 3.16 22.37 -10.87
CA GLN A 74 3.73 22.64 -9.55
C GLN A 74 3.17 21.71 -8.47
N VAL A 75 1.86 21.53 -8.44
CA VAL A 75 1.19 20.61 -7.52
C VAL A 75 1.65 19.17 -7.73
N ALA A 76 1.79 18.76 -8.97
CA ALA A 76 2.26 17.42 -9.32
C ALA A 76 3.70 17.18 -8.84
N PHE A 77 4.61 18.12 -9.05
CA PHE A 77 5.99 18.03 -8.55
C PHE A 77 6.03 17.97 -7.02
N LYS A 78 5.25 18.78 -6.35
CA LYS A 78 5.16 18.76 -4.88
C LYS A 78 4.70 17.39 -4.36
N ARG A 79 3.65 16.84 -4.96
CA ARG A 79 3.16 15.49 -4.62
C ARG A 79 4.19 14.40 -4.89
N LEU A 80 4.92 14.52 -5.98
CA LEU A 80 6.00 13.59 -6.31
C LEU A 80 7.12 13.66 -5.27
N GLN A 81 7.54 14.86 -4.87
CA GLN A 81 8.53 15.04 -3.82
C GLN A 81 8.10 14.42 -2.49
N GLU A 82 6.85 14.62 -2.09
CA GLU A 82 6.28 14.03 -0.87
C GLU A 82 6.30 12.49 -0.91
N LYS A 83 5.89 11.92 -2.04
CA LYS A 83 5.91 10.45 -2.21
C LYS A 83 7.32 9.87 -2.20
N LEU A 84 8.27 10.53 -2.85
CA LEU A 84 9.67 10.12 -2.84
C LEU A 84 10.29 10.25 -1.46
N ALA A 85 9.97 11.31 -0.71
CA ALA A 85 10.41 11.47 0.67
C ALA A 85 9.88 10.34 1.56
N GLN A 86 8.65 9.92 1.37
CA GLN A 86 8.08 8.76 2.08
C GLN A 86 8.80 7.45 1.74
N LEU A 87 9.17 7.24 0.47
CA LEU A 87 9.94 6.08 0.05
C LEU A 87 11.36 6.08 0.62
N ASN A 88 11.98 7.26 0.75
CA ASN A 88 13.31 7.41 1.31
C ASN A 88 13.36 7.19 2.83
N GLN A 89 12.21 7.20 3.51
CA GLN A 89 12.16 6.91 4.94
C GLN A 89 12.43 5.43 5.20
N PRO A 90 13.32 5.12 6.16
CA PRO A 90 13.57 3.73 6.51
C PRO A 90 12.28 3.12 7.09
N LYS A 91 11.94 1.93 6.63
CA LYS A 91 10.80 1.19 7.17
C LYS A 91 11.10 0.87 8.64
N LYS A 92 10.21 1.31 9.53
CA LYS A 92 10.30 0.92 10.93
C LYS A 92 10.18 -0.60 11.02
N GLN A 93 11.13 -1.22 11.69
CA GLN A 93 11.04 -2.64 11.98
C GLN A 93 9.75 -2.92 12.75
N ARG A 94 9.00 -3.87 12.27
CA ARG A 94 7.80 -4.33 12.97
C ARG A 94 8.22 -5.11 14.20
N ILE A 95 8.10 -4.49 15.36
CA ILE A 95 8.32 -5.17 16.61
C ILE A 95 7.13 -6.09 16.85
N GLY A 96 7.38 -7.39 16.90
CA GLY A 96 6.35 -8.35 17.24
C GLY A 96 5.80 -8.06 18.62
N THR A 97 4.51 -7.72 18.70
CA THR A 97 3.86 -7.54 20.00
C THR A 97 3.36 -8.90 20.48
N GLU A 98 3.83 -9.31 21.63
CA GLU A 98 3.29 -10.49 22.30
C GLU A 98 1.90 -10.19 22.87
N PRO A 99 0.98 -11.14 22.77
CA PRO A 99 -0.34 -10.97 23.35
C PRO A 99 -0.22 -10.81 24.87
N SER A 100 -1.06 -9.95 25.45
CA SER A 100 -1.08 -9.74 26.89
C SER A 100 -1.47 -11.03 27.64
N ALA A 101 -1.00 -11.18 28.87
CA ALA A 101 -1.36 -12.33 29.70
C ALA A 101 -2.86 -12.52 29.86
N SER A 102 -3.61 -11.40 29.92
CA SER A 102 -5.07 -11.44 29.99
C SER A 102 -5.72 -11.98 28.70
N ALA A 103 -5.18 -11.63 27.54
CA ALA A 103 -5.65 -12.14 26.25
C ALA A 103 -5.40 -13.65 26.10
N LEU A 104 -4.22 -14.12 26.56
CA LEU A 104 -3.90 -15.55 26.59
C LEU A 104 -4.87 -16.33 27.49
N ARG A 105 -5.14 -15.82 28.69
CA ARG A 105 -6.09 -16.45 29.62
C ARG A 105 -7.50 -16.56 29.03
N LYS A 106 -7.98 -15.47 28.40
CA LYS A 106 -9.30 -15.49 27.71
C LYS A 106 -9.35 -16.54 26.62
N SER A 107 -8.31 -16.62 25.81
CA SER A 107 -8.22 -17.62 24.72
C SER A 107 -8.22 -19.05 25.27
N GLU A 108 -7.50 -19.29 26.37
CA GLU A 108 -7.49 -20.61 27.01
C GLU A 108 -8.85 -20.98 27.63
N GLU A 109 -9.51 -20.02 28.27
CA GLU A 109 -10.88 -20.22 28.82
C GLU A 109 -11.88 -20.54 27.73
N GLU A 110 -11.83 -19.81 26.62
CA GLU A 110 -12.71 -20.09 25.47
C GLU A 110 -12.45 -21.48 24.89
N LYS A 111 -11.20 -21.89 24.74
CA LYS A 111 -10.84 -23.24 24.30
C LYS A 111 -11.38 -24.31 25.25
N LYS A 112 -11.25 -24.11 26.56
CA LYS A 112 -11.80 -25.02 27.57
C LYS A 112 -13.33 -25.14 27.45
N ARG A 113 -14.03 -23.99 27.34
CA ARG A 113 -15.50 -23.98 27.16
C ARG A 113 -15.94 -24.74 25.91
N GLN A 114 -15.24 -24.51 24.80
CA GLN A 114 -15.52 -25.20 23.55
C GLN A 114 -15.28 -26.73 23.67
N SER A 115 -14.16 -27.09 24.30
CA SER A 115 -13.83 -28.50 24.54
C SER A 115 -14.90 -29.19 25.41
N GLU A 116 -15.36 -28.52 26.47
CA GLU A 116 -16.42 -29.04 27.33
C GLU A 116 -17.76 -29.21 26.58
N LYS A 117 -18.12 -28.21 25.77
CA LYS A 117 -19.32 -28.29 24.92
C LYS A 117 -19.24 -29.47 23.95
N LYS A 118 -18.10 -29.70 23.33
CA LYS A 118 -17.88 -30.83 22.42
C LYS A 118 -17.96 -32.17 23.15
N LYS A 119 -17.38 -32.26 24.35
CA LYS A 119 -17.46 -33.46 25.19
C LYS A 119 -18.91 -33.78 25.60
N ARG A 120 -19.71 -32.76 25.98
CA ARG A 120 -21.11 -32.91 26.31
C ARG A 120 -21.94 -33.41 25.12
N ARG A 121 -21.74 -32.86 23.93
CA ARG A 121 -22.39 -33.29 22.70
C ARG A 121 -22.07 -34.75 22.40
N LYS A 122 -20.81 -35.11 22.43
CA LYS A 122 -20.34 -36.48 22.18
C LYS A 122 -20.95 -37.46 23.21
N LYS A 123 -21.09 -37.08 24.48
CA LYS A 123 -21.69 -37.87 25.52
C LYS A 123 -23.19 -38.05 25.28
N LEU A 124 -23.89 -37.01 24.85
CA LEU A 124 -25.31 -37.08 24.49
C LEU A 124 -25.57 -37.99 23.29
N ASP A 125 -24.73 -37.88 22.25
CA ASP A 125 -24.84 -38.75 21.08
C ASP A 125 -24.62 -40.23 21.44
N ALA A 126 -23.62 -40.50 22.28
CA ALA A 126 -23.37 -41.86 22.77
C ALA A 126 -24.47 -42.41 23.66
N SER A 127 -25.12 -41.56 24.49
CA SER A 127 -26.24 -41.99 25.31
C SER A 127 -27.56 -42.10 24.52
N GLY A 128 -27.68 -41.34 23.41
CA GLY A 128 -28.80 -41.40 22.48
C GLY A 128 -28.87 -42.70 21.67
N GLU A 129 -27.73 -43.31 21.36
CA GLU A 129 -27.65 -44.61 20.68
C GLU A 129 -28.06 -45.79 21.59
N LEU A 130 -27.94 -45.62 22.90
CA LEU A 130 -28.31 -46.67 23.85
C LEU A 130 -29.83 -46.77 24.12
N ASP A 131 -30.60 -45.73 23.81
CA ASP A 131 -32.05 -45.68 24.01
C ASP A 131 -32.87 -46.20 22.83
N LEU A 132 -32.26 -46.68 21.77
CA LEU A 132 -32.90 -47.21 20.56
C LEU A 132 -32.90 -48.73 20.44
N SER A 133 -32.56 -49.42 21.49
CA SER A 133 -32.68 -50.92 21.54
C SER A 133 -33.98 -51.39 22.14
#